data_99ff7dc126eaf8b962e5efe9b7046c2a
#
_entry.id   99ff7dc126eaf8b962e5efe9b7046c2a
#
_cell.length_a   1.000
_cell.length_b   1.000
_cell.length_c   1.000
_cell.angle_alpha   90.00
_cell.angle_beta   90.00
_cell.angle_gamma   90.00
#
_symmetry.space_group_name_H-M   'P 1'
#
loop_
_entity.id
_entity.type
_entity.pdbx_description
1 polymer ?
#
loop_
_entity_poly.entity_id
_entity_poly.type
_entity_poly.pdbx_seq_one_letter_code
_entity_poly.pdbx_strand_id
1 'polypeptide(L)'
;MNSDQPIPQAFDFGPNLGNDDNPSPSRQALHRLASGLRSLTDSMAGTKAPQDELENAARTVEALAAHVASFGSNSRHFGSAESALGDLGQGDDARFFFRDHSPVAGIGNPIAPPVSLHVEGSEVIGACTYGRPYEGPPGHVHGGWIAAVFDELLGMAQALSGSPGMTAKLTINYRRPTPLHLPIRYVGWIDRIEGRKIFTVAKAFRTDTGDLLDEAEGLFISMSLQNIMGPAELVWSKADTA
;
A
#
# COMPACT_ATOMS: atom_id res chain seq x y z
N MET A 1 30.88 -19.94 19.76
CA MET A 1 30.54 -18.70 19.09
C MET A 1 29.18 -18.29 19.60
N ASN A 2 29.12 -17.16 20.31
CA ASN A 2 28.01 -16.78 21.19
C ASN A 2 26.70 -16.55 20.41
N SER A 3 25.66 -17.30 20.78
CA SER A 3 24.30 -17.19 20.29
C SER A 3 23.39 -16.28 21.12
N ASP A 4 23.97 -15.37 21.91
CA ASP A 4 23.23 -14.47 22.81
C ASP A 4 23.38 -12.99 22.40
N GLN A 5 23.14 -12.68 21.15
CA GLN A 5 22.77 -11.29 20.81
C GLN A 5 21.25 -11.19 20.95
N PRO A 6 20.73 -10.23 21.73
CA PRO A 6 19.30 -10.01 21.81
C PRO A 6 18.80 -9.66 20.42
N ILE A 7 17.73 -10.36 20.00
CA ILE A 7 16.95 -10.00 18.82
C ILE A 7 16.63 -8.50 18.96
N PRO A 8 16.96 -7.65 17.96
CA PRO A 8 16.58 -6.26 18.01
C PRO A 8 15.09 -6.17 18.32
N GLN A 9 14.70 -5.28 19.24
CA GLN A 9 13.32 -5.08 19.64
C GLN A 9 12.44 -5.07 18.39
N ALA A 10 11.37 -5.85 18.43
CA ALA A 10 10.38 -5.94 17.37
C ALA A 10 10.12 -4.56 16.79
N PHE A 11 10.09 -4.45 15.47
CA PHE A 11 9.66 -3.22 14.81
C PHE A 11 8.34 -2.80 15.45
N ASP A 12 8.39 -1.72 16.20
CA ASP A 12 7.18 -1.11 16.73
C ASP A 12 6.51 -0.36 15.57
N PHE A 13 5.76 -1.10 14.79
CA PHE A 13 4.83 -0.48 13.86
C PHE A 13 3.75 0.32 14.61
N GLY A 14 3.84 0.36 15.95
CA GLY A 14 2.88 1.01 16.84
C GLY A 14 1.47 0.42 16.73
N PRO A 15 0.66 0.46 17.79
CA PRO A 15 -0.71 -0.04 17.76
C PRO A 15 -1.62 0.68 16.74
N ASN A 16 -1.14 1.74 16.12
CA ASN A 16 -1.85 2.60 15.17
C ASN A 16 -1.29 2.53 13.74
N LEU A 17 -1.01 1.34 13.20
CA LEU A 17 -0.77 1.17 11.77
C LEU A 17 -1.97 1.62 10.90
N GLY A 18 -3.12 1.80 11.50
CA GLY A 18 -4.36 2.06 10.81
C GLY A 18 -4.69 3.53 10.56
N ASN A 19 -4.63 4.39 11.53
CA ASN A 19 -5.11 5.77 11.38
C ASN A 19 -4.20 6.73 12.13
N ASP A 20 -3.68 7.73 11.41
CA ASP A 20 -3.26 8.97 12.03
C ASP A 20 -4.52 9.82 12.20
N ASP A 21 -5.05 9.84 13.42
CA ASP A 21 -6.28 10.58 13.73
C ASP A 21 -6.08 12.10 13.59
N ASN A 22 -4.82 12.57 13.45
CA ASN A 22 -4.51 13.98 13.30
C ASN A 22 -3.27 14.23 12.42
N PRO A 23 -3.36 13.98 11.08
CA PRO A 23 -2.24 14.23 10.19
C PRO A 23 -1.87 15.70 10.15
N SER A 24 -0.58 16.02 9.95
CA SER A 24 -0.12 17.41 9.79
C SER A 24 -0.85 18.13 8.65
N PRO A 25 -0.92 19.47 8.66
CA PRO A 25 -1.54 20.23 7.57
C PRO A 25 -0.98 19.90 6.19
N SER A 26 0.31 19.60 6.09
CA SER A 26 0.99 19.20 4.86
C SER A 26 0.46 17.85 4.37
N ARG A 27 0.38 16.84 5.26
CA ARG A 27 -0.18 15.53 4.92
C ARG A 27 -1.65 15.60 4.56
N GLN A 28 -2.45 16.41 5.29
CA GLN A 28 -3.84 16.65 4.93
C GLN A 28 -3.98 17.23 3.51
N ALA A 29 -3.11 18.16 3.12
CA ALA A 29 -3.10 18.73 1.78
C ALA A 29 -2.74 17.68 0.73
N LEU A 30 -1.73 16.83 0.99
CA LEU A 30 -1.35 15.70 0.13
C LEU A 30 -2.52 14.71 -0.04
N HIS A 31 -3.18 14.33 1.04
CA HIS A 31 -4.33 13.42 1.00
C HIS A 31 -5.49 14.00 0.18
N ARG A 32 -5.79 15.30 0.33
CA ARG A 32 -6.81 15.98 -0.50
C ARG A 32 -6.42 16.00 -1.97
N LEU A 33 -5.16 16.30 -2.29
CA LEU A 33 -4.67 16.30 -3.68
C LEU A 33 -4.81 14.90 -4.29
N ALA A 34 -4.34 13.87 -3.61
CA ALA A 34 -4.45 12.48 -4.06
C ALA A 34 -5.92 12.05 -4.23
N SER A 35 -6.80 12.45 -3.31
CA SER A 35 -8.24 12.20 -3.41
C SER A 35 -8.86 12.88 -4.62
N GLY A 36 -8.50 14.14 -4.91
CA GLY A 36 -8.94 14.87 -6.12
C GLY A 36 -8.51 14.16 -7.40
N LEU A 37 -7.27 13.68 -7.45
CA LEU A 37 -6.75 12.93 -8.61
C LEU A 37 -7.46 11.58 -8.79
N ARG A 38 -7.74 10.85 -7.70
CA ARG A 38 -8.56 9.62 -7.77
C ARG A 38 -9.95 9.90 -8.31
N SER A 39 -10.62 10.95 -7.84
CA SER A 39 -11.94 11.37 -8.32
C SER A 39 -11.92 11.75 -9.80
N LEU A 40 -10.86 12.45 -10.24
CA LEU A 40 -10.65 12.77 -11.65
C LEU A 40 -10.51 11.50 -12.48
N THR A 41 -9.67 10.57 -12.06
CA THR A 41 -9.45 9.29 -12.75
C THR A 41 -10.74 8.47 -12.85
N ASP A 42 -11.54 8.42 -11.78
CA ASP A 42 -12.85 7.73 -11.80
C ASP A 42 -13.83 8.39 -12.77
N SER A 43 -13.87 9.73 -12.81
CA SER A 43 -14.70 10.49 -13.73
C SER A 43 -14.27 10.30 -15.20
N MET A 44 -12.96 10.26 -15.47
CA MET A 44 -12.41 10.03 -16.81
C MET A 44 -12.81 8.68 -17.39
N ALA A 45 -12.88 7.64 -16.58
CA ALA A 45 -13.19 6.28 -17.02
C ALA A 45 -14.59 6.12 -17.66
N GLY A 46 -15.46 7.12 -17.55
CA GLY A 46 -16.81 7.09 -18.14
C GLY A 46 -17.29 8.43 -18.68
N THR A 47 -16.37 9.38 -18.91
CA THR A 47 -16.75 10.72 -19.36
C THR A 47 -17.35 10.70 -20.77
N LYS A 48 -18.32 11.60 -20.98
CA LYS A 48 -18.89 11.93 -22.29
C LYS A 48 -18.60 13.39 -22.65
N ALA A 49 -17.60 14.00 -22.02
CA ALA A 49 -17.23 15.37 -22.29
C ALA A 49 -16.83 15.55 -23.77
N PRO A 50 -17.23 16.64 -24.42
CA PRO A 50 -16.80 16.96 -25.77
C PRO A 50 -15.29 17.22 -25.83
N GLN A 51 -14.72 17.16 -27.05
CA GLN A 51 -13.27 17.23 -27.27
C GLN A 51 -12.64 18.51 -26.68
N ASP A 52 -13.26 19.67 -26.91
CA ASP A 52 -12.78 20.98 -26.43
C ASP A 52 -12.70 21.05 -24.91
N GLU A 53 -13.66 20.47 -24.20
CA GLU A 53 -13.64 20.36 -22.74
C GLU A 53 -12.56 19.37 -22.25
N LEU A 54 -12.33 18.27 -22.96
CA LEU A 54 -11.23 17.34 -22.65
C LEU A 54 -9.87 18.01 -22.84
N GLU A 55 -9.69 18.79 -23.92
CA GLU A 55 -8.47 19.54 -24.16
C GLU A 55 -8.24 20.63 -23.09
N ASN A 56 -9.31 21.31 -22.64
CA ASN A 56 -9.24 22.28 -21.57
C ASN A 56 -8.86 21.64 -20.22
N ALA A 57 -9.47 20.51 -19.90
CA ALA A 57 -9.12 19.72 -18.71
C ALA A 57 -7.66 19.22 -18.76
N ALA A 58 -7.20 18.74 -19.92
CA ALA A 58 -5.82 18.29 -20.10
C ALA A 58 -4.83 19.43 -19.80
N ARG A 59 -5.02 20.61 -20.40
CA ARG A 59 -4.17 21.79 -20.11
C ARG A 59 -4.16 22.17 -18.63
N THR A 60 -5.29 22.04 -17.95
CA THR A 60 -5.37 22.32 -16.51
C THR A 60 -4.55 21.34 -15.69
N VAL A 61 -4.63 20.05 -16.00
CA VAL A 61 -3.85 19.00 -15.33
C VAL A 61 -2.36 19.14 -15.62
N GLU A 62 -1.98 19.45 -16.87
CA GLU A 62 -0.58 19.70 -17.26
C GLU A 62 0.02 20.90 -16.50
N ALA A 63 -0.74 21.99 -16.38
CA ALA A 63 -0.31 23.15 -15.63
C ALA A 63 -0.15 22.85 -14.13
N LEU A 64 -1.08 22.07 -13.55
CA LEU A 64 -0.97 21.62 -12.16
C LEU A 64 0.25 20.74 -11.95
N ALA A 65 0.50 19.79 -12.84
CA ALA A 65 1.67 18.91 -12.78
C ALA A 65 2.98 19.71 -12.84
N ALA A 66 3.09 20.67 -13.76
CA ALA A 66 4.24 21.55 -13.87
C ALA A 66 4.43 22.42 -12.61
N HIS A 67 3.33 22.94 -12.05
CA HIS A 67 3.36 23.71 -10.80
C HIS A 67 3.90 22.85 -9.63
N VAL A 68 3.39 21.65 -9.43
CA VAL A 68 3.85 20.75 -8.37
C VAL A 68 5.32 20.35 -8.57
N ALA A 69 5.71 20.05 -9.81
CA ALA A 69 7.10 19.69 -10.14
C ALA A 69 8.10 20.84 -9.88
N SER A 70 7.67 22.11 -9.93
CA SER A 70 8.54 23.28 -9.70
C SER A 70 9.09 23.37 -8.28
N PHE A 71 8.48 22.68 -7.32
CA PHE A 71 8.97 22.61 -5.93
C PHE A 71 10.07 21.58 -5.72
N GLY A 72 10.46 20.86 -6.78
CA GLY A 72 11.43 19.78 -6.72
C GLY A 72 10.83 18.51 -6.13
N SER A 73 11.63 17.45 -6.14
CA SER A 73 11.29 16.20 -5.47
C SER A 73 12.35 15.90 -4.43
N ASN A 74 11.97 15.32 -3.31
CA ASN A 74 12.94 14.66 -2.45
C ASN A 74 13.53 13.50 -3.24
N SER A 75 14.83 13.60 -3.57
CA SER A 75 15.55 12.57 -4.35
C SER A 75 15.72 11.24 -3.59
N ARG A 76 15.28 11.19 -2.36
CA ARG A 76 15.32 9.99 -1.53
C ARG A 76 14.02 9.21 -1.74
N HIS A 77 14.09 8.18 -2.57
CA HIS A 77 13.09 7.13 -2.59
C HIS A 77 13.34 6.24 -1.37
N PHE A 78 12.67 6.57 -0.29
CA PHE A 78 12.76 5.76 0.92
C PHE A 78 11.95 4.48 0.69
N GLY A 79 12.64 3.35 0.62
CA GLY A 79 12.00 2.05 0.73
C GLY A 79 11.39 1.87 2.12
N SER A 80 10.42 0.97 2.24
CA SER A 80 9.80 0.59 3.52
C SER A 80 10.82 0.23 4.61
N ALA A 81 11.96 -0.35 4.21
CA ALA A 81 13.03 -0.73 5.11
C ALA A 81 13.76 0.48 5.73
N GLU A 82 13.98 1.54 4.97
CA GLU A 82 14.62 2.76 5.46
C GLU A 82 13.70 3.56 6.39
N SER A 83 12.39 3.57 6.11
CA SER A 83 11.38 4.13 7.01
C SER A 83 11.35 3.42 8.36
N ALA A 84 11.54 2.10 8.34
CA ALA A 84 11.57 1.28 9.53
C ALA A 84 12.85 1.46 10.38
N LEU A 85 13.94 1.96 9.81
CA LEU A 85 15.23 2.15 10.50
C LEU A 85 15.37 3.48 11.26
N GLY A 86 14.34 4.33 11.25
CA GLY A 86 14.33 5.57 12.04
C GLY A 86 15.26 6.68 11.55
N ASP A 87 15.90 6.53 10.39
CA ASP A 87 16.85 7.52 9.84
C ASP A 87 16.18 8.58 8.94
N LEU A 88 14.85 8.62 8.96
CA LEU A 88 14.02 9.43 8.07
C LEU A 88 13.64 10.77 8.65
N GLY A 89 14.60 11.53 9.08
CA GLY A 89 14.35 12.89 9.54
C GLY A 89 13.55 12.98 10.84
N GLN A 90 13.84 13.98 11.63
CA GLN A 90 13.12 14.23 12.88
C GLN A 90 11.77 14.87 12.58
N GLY A 91 10.70 14.10 12.69
CA GLY A 91 9.34 14.61 12.60
C GLY A 91 8.28 13.50 12.51
N ASP A 92 7.08 13.80 12.99
CA ASP A 92 5.93 12.87 12.96
C ASP A 92 5.56 12.43 11.53
N ASP A 93 5.85 13.25 10.51
CA ASP A 93 5.52 12.96 9.13
C ASP A 93 6.40 11.87 8.50
N ALA A 94 7.64 11.68 9.00
CA ALA A 94 8.56 10.69 8.44
C ALA A 94 8.07 9.25 8.60
N ARG A 95 7.52 8.91 9.77
CA ARG A 95 6.97 7.56 10.05
C ARG A 95 5.75 7.19 9.19
N PHE A 96 5.04 8.20 8.66
CA PHE A 96 3.86 7.99 7.82
C PHE A 96 4.17 8.03 6.33
N PHE A 97 5.39 8.41 5.95
CA PHE A 97 5.77 8.59 4.55
C PHE A 97 5.49 7.35 3.71
N PHE A 98 5.96 6.18 4.18
CA PHE A 98 5.72 4.93 3.46
C PHE A 98 4.23 4.61 3.32
N ARG A 99 3.49 4.79 4.40
CA ARG A 99 2.05 4.53 4.42
C ARG A 99 1.27 5.46 3.49
N ASP A 100 1.65 6.75 3.42
CA ASP A 100 0.99 7.71 2.54
C ASP A 100 1.31 7.46 1.06
N HIS A 101 2.46 6.89 0.76
CA HIS A 101 2.96 6.69 -0.61
C HIS A 101 2.87 5.25 -1.13
N SER A 102 2.41 4.28 -0.32
CA SER A 102 2.19 2.91 -0.81
C SER A 102 1.35 2.92 -2.10
N PRO A 103 1.76 2.18 -3.14
CA PRO A 103 1.00 2.09 -4.39
C PRO A 103 -0.32 1.34 -4.22
N VAL A 104 -0.54 0.66 -3.09
CA VAL A 104 -1.72 -0.17 -2.85
C VAL A 104 -2.62 0.37 -1.74
N ALA A 105 -2.05 0.88 -0.64
CA ALA A 105 -2.82 1.36 0.51
C ALA A 105 -2.51 2.81 0.88
N GLY A 106 -1.76 3.54 0.06
CA GLY A 106 -1.34 4.91 0.35
C GLY A 106 -2.43 5.95 0.15
N ILE A 107 -2.88 6.59 1.23
CA ILE A 107 -3.89 7.64 1.15
C ILE A 107 -3.39 8.82 0.31
N GLY A 108 -2.10 9.14 0.40
CA GLY A 108 -1.42 10.19 -0.37
C GLY A 108 -1.03 9.79 -1.80
N ASN A 109 -1.23 8.53 -2.18
CA ASN A 109 -0.92 8.05 -3.53
C ASN A 109 -2.20 7.98 -4.38
N PRO A 110 -2.29 8.77 -5.47
CA PRO A 110 -3.51 8.81 -6.30
C PRO A 110 -3.79 7.53 -7.08
N ILE A 111 -2.80 6.65 -7.30
CA ILE A 111 -3.02 5.37 -7.98
C ILE A 111 -3.52 4.27 -7.03
N ALA A 112 -3.31 4.43 -5.71
CA ALA A 112 -3.75 3.44 -4.75
C ALA A 112 -5.29 3.36 -4.72
N PRO A 113 -5.87 2.15 -4.68
CA PRO A 113 -7.28 2.01 -4.35
C PRO A 113 -7.56 2.56 -2.93
N PRO A 114 -8.80 2.98 -2.64
CA PRO A 114 -9.14 3.55 -1.35
C PRO A 114 -9.23 2.45 -0.26
N VAL A 115 -8.10 1.79 -0.01
CA VAL A 115 -7.96 0.72 0.99
C VAL A 115 -7.62 1.32 2.34
N SER A 116 -8.33 0.93 3.37
CA SER A 116 -7.93 1.12 4.76
C SER A 116 -7.47 -0.22 5.35
N LEU A 117 -6.35 -0.21 6.07
CA LEU A 117 -5.81 -1.38 6.77
C LEU A 117 -5.52 -1.01 8.22
N HIS A 118 -5.88 -1.88 9.15
CA HIS A 118 -5.54 -1.72 10.57
C HIS A 118 -5.40 -3.09 11.25
N VAL A 119 -4.77 -3.10 12.42
CA VAL A 119 -4.56 -4.32 13.22
C VAL A 119 -5.65 -4.43 14.29
N GLU A 120 -6.27 -5.60 14.37
CA GLU A 120 -7.17 -5.99 15.46
C GLU A 120 -6.67 -7.31 16.10
N GLY A 121 -6.06 -7.20 17.26
CA GLY A 121 -5.46 -8.37 17.93
C GLY A 121 -4.36 -9.00 17.10
N SER A 122 -4.56 -10.24 16.66
CA SER A 122 -3.63 -10.98 15.79
C SER A 122 -3.99 -10.93 14.30
N GLU A 123 -4.99 -10.15 13.92
CA GLU A 123 -5.48 -10.03 12.55
C GLU A 123 -5.22 -8.65 11.98
N VAL A 124 -5.10 -8.58 10.66
CA VAL A 124 -5.15 -7.34 9.89
C VAL A 124 -6.50 -7.27 9.20
N ILE A 125 -7.21 -6.20 9.45
CA ILE A 125 -8.51 -5.93 8.85
C ILE A 125 -8.34 -4.88 7.76
N GLY A 126 -8.96 -5.14 6.62
CA GLY A 126 -8.99 -4.23 5.49
C GLY A 126 -10.41 -3.91 5.05
N ALA A 127 -10.60 -2.70 4.53
CA ALA A 127 -11.84 -2.31 3.87
C ALA A 127 -11.52 -1.53 2.58
N CYS A 128 -12.25 -1.82 1.51
CA CYS A 128 -12.12 -1.13 0.24
C CYS A 128 -13.46 -1.06 -0.51
N THR A 129 -13.71 0.05 -1.19
CA THR A 129 -14.75 0.15 -2.21
C THR A 129 -14.10 0.59 -3.51
N TYR A 130 -13.98 -0.33 -4.45
CA TYR A 130 -13.32 -0.07 -5.73
C TYR A 130 -14.21 0.73 -6.67
N GLY A 131 -13.65 1.77 -7.29
CA GLY A 131 -14.28 2.53 -8.37
C GLY A 131 -13.91 2.01 -9.76
N ARG A 132 -14.34 2.70 -10.80
CA ARG A 132 -14.10 2.36 -12.21
C ARG A 132 -12.63 2.21 -12.62
N PRO A 133 -11.66 2.98 -12.09
CA PRO A 133 -10.26 2.80 -12.46
C PRO A 133 -9.70 1.42 -12.20
N TYR A 134 -10.35 0.65 -11.34
CA TYR A 134 -9.92 -0.71 -10.95
C TYR A 134 -10.71 -1.81 -11.66
N GLU A 135 -11.53 -1.46 -12.66
CA GLU A 135 -12.36 -2.40 -13.42
C GLU A 135 -11.51 -3.34 -14.27
N GLY A 136 -11.87 -4.60 -14.25
CA GLY A 136 -11.40 -5.63 -15.17
C GLY A 136 -12.55 -6.10 -16.06
N PRO A 137 -13.18 -7.26 -15.76
CA PRO A 137 -14.42 -7.61 -16.42
C PRO A 137 -15.54 -6.63 -16.08
N PRO A 138 -16.50 -6.37 -16.98
CA PRO A 138 -17.55 -5.38 -16.75
C PRO A 138 -18.24 -5.50 -15.39
N GLY A 139 -18.22 -4.41 -14.62
CA GLY A 139 -18.80 -4.34 -13.28
C GLY A 139 -17.99 -5.00 -12.16
N HIS A 140 -16.81 -5.54 -12.45
CA HIS A 140 -15.99 -6.27 -11.48
C HIS A 140 -14.55 -5.76 -11.43
N VAL A 141 -13.93 -5.94 -10.27
CA VAL A 141 -12.54 -5.55 -10.00
C VAL A 141 -11.57 -6.41 -10.79
N HIS A 142 -10.54 -5.81 -11.36
CA HIS A 142 -9.45 -6.52 -12.01
C HIS A 142 -8.68 -7.37 -10.99
N GLY A 143 -8.44 -8.65 -11.30
CA GLY A 143 -7.79 -9.60 -10.39
C GLY A 143 -6.41 -9.16 -9.90
N GLY A 144 -5.67 -8.40 -10.70
CA GLY A 144 -4.38 -7.84 -10.30
C GLY A 144 -4.49 -6.85 -9.14
N TRP A 145 -5.56 -6.05 -9.04
CA TRP A 145 -5.79 -5.16 -7.91
C TRP A 145 -6.18 -5.92 -6.64
N ILE A 146 -6.98 -6.98 -6.78
CA ILE A 146 -7.30 -7.89 -5.67
C ILE A 146 -6.01 -8.52 -5.15
N ALA A 147 -5.13 -8.98 -6.05
CA ALA A 147 -3.84 -9.57 -5.71
C ALA A 147 -2.94 -8.56 -4.97
N ALA A 148 -2.86 -7.33 -5.45
CA ALA A 148 -2.06 -6.28 -4.82
C ALA A 148 -2.54 -5.97 -3.39
N VAL A 149 -3.86 -5.88 -3.18
CA VAL A 149 -4.41 -5.64 -1.84
C VAL A 149 -4.16 -6.82 -0.91
N PHE A 150 -4.22 -8.06 -1.40
CA PHE A 150 -3.84 -9.23 -0.60
C PHE A 150 -2.36 -9.23 -0.24
N ASP A 151 -1.45 -8.87 -1.16
CA ASP A 151 -0.02 -8.79 -0.87
C ASP A 151 0.28 -7.76 0.23
N GLU A 152 -0.31 -6.57 0.14
CA GLU A 152 -0.17 -5.52 1.15
C GLU A 152 -0.70 -5.96 2.52
N LEU A 153 -1.91 -6.52 2.55
CA LEU A 153 -2.56 -7.00 3.78
C LEU A 153 -1.78 -8.17 4.43
N LEU A 154 -1.31 -9.12 3.62
CA LEU A 154 -0.51 -10.25 4.09
C LEU A 154 0.90 -9.83 4.50
N GLY A 155 1.48 -8.83 3.83
CA GLY A 155 2.73 -8.18 4.22
C GLY A 155 2.61 -7.51 5.59
N MET A 156 1.47 -6.85 5.86
CA MET A 156 1.17 -6.28 7.17
C MET A 156 0.94 -7.37 8.23
N ALA A 157 0.23 -8.44 7.88
CA ALA A 157 0.00 -9.56 8.79
C ALA A 157 1.32 -10.26 9.18
N GLN A 158 2.21 -10.52 8.21
CA GLN A 158 3.50 -11.13 8.50
C GLN A 158 4.36 -10.27 9.44
N ALA A 159 4.24 -8.93 9.38
CA ALA A 159 4.98 -8.02 10.25
C ALA A 159 4.62 -8.19 11.73
N LEU A 160 3.42 -8.71 12.06
CA LEU A 160 3.01 -9.05 13.43
C LEU A 160 3.88 -10.17 14.04
N SER A 161 4.66 -10.91 13.23
CA SER A 161 5.66 -11.86 13.72
C SER A 161 6.83 -11.18 14.43
N GLY A 162 6.99 -9.86 14.31
CA GLY A 162 8.16 -9.12 14.78
C GLY A 162 9.43 -9.34 13.94
N SER A 163 9.33 -10.07 12.82
CA SER A 163 10.45 -10.35 11.92
C SER A 163 10.14 -9.84 10.53
N PRO A 164 10.87 -8.84 10.01
CA PRO A 164 10.62 -8.33 8.67
C PRO A 164 10.90 -9.40 7.62
N GLY A 165 10.04 -9.48 6.62
CA GLY A 165 10.16 -10.46 5.54
C GLY A 165 9.71 -9.89 4.20
N MET A 166 10.16 -10.53 3.13
CA MET A 166 9.73 -10.22 1.76
C MET A 166 8.85 -11.34 1.22
N THR A 167 7.87 -10.97 0.41
CA THR A 167 6.98 -11.90 -0.28
C THR A 167 7.79 -12.81 -1.21
N ALA A 168 7.79 -14.11 -0.93
CA ALA A 168 8.42 -15.13 -1.77
C ALA A 168 7.39 -15.83 -2.66
N LYS A 169 6.15 -15.94 -2.20
CA LYS A 169 5.06 -16.53 -2.97
C LYS A 169 3.73 -15.96 -2.50
N LEU A 170 2.89 -15.65 -3.47
CA LEU A 170 1.49 -15.29 -3.27
C LEU A 170 0.62 -16.22 -4.12
N THR A 171 -0.40 -16.82 -3.52
CA THR A 171 -1.38 -17.66 -4.21
C THR A 171 -2.76 -17.11 -3.92
N ILE A 172 -3.57 -16.90 -4.97
CA ILE A 172 -4.92 -16.35 -4.85
C ILE A 172 -5.93 -17.30 -5.46
N ASN A 173 -6.99 -17.56 -4.74
CA ASN A 173 -8.16 -18.30 -5.18
C ASN A 173 -9.33 -17.35 -5.36
N TYR A 174 -9.64 -16.98 -6.59
CA TYR A 174 -10.80 -16.18 -6.95
C TYR A 174 -12.04 -17.08 -6.92
N ARG A 175 -12.88 -16.95 -5.90
CA ARG A 175 -14.06 -17.79 -5.69
C ARG A 175 -15.29 -17.24 -6.39
N ARG A 176 -15.44 -15.90 -6.34
CA ARG A 176 -16.54 -15.17 -6.96
C ARG A 176 -16.03 -13.84 -7.52
N PRO A 177 -16.66 -13.31 -8.58
CA PRO A 177 -16.29 -11.99 -9.09
C PRO A 177 -16.47 -10.91 -8.01
N THR A 178 -15.42 -10.14 -7.71
CA THR A 178 -15.46 -9.03 -6.75
C THR A 178 -16.13 -7.82 -7.39
N PRO A 179 -17.27 -7.34 -6.89
CA PRO A 179 -18.02 -6.26 -7.53
C PRO A 179 -17.38 -4.90 -7.32
N LEU A 180 -17.52 -4.01 -8.32
CA LEU A 180 -17.25 -2.57 -8.16
C LEU A 180 -18.33 -1.90 -7.30
N HIS A 181 -17.98 -0.76 -6.71
CA HIS A 181 -18.88 0.14 -5.98
C HIS A 181 -19.58 -0.47 -4.75
N LEU A 182 -19.18 -1.66 -4.34
CA LEU A 182 -19.66 -2.29 -3.12
C LEU A 182 -18.52 -2.43 -2.09
N PRO A 183 -18.82 -2.31 -0.79
CA PRO A 183 -17.82 -2.43 0.24
C PRO A 183 -17.33 -3.88 0.39
N ILE A 184 -16.02 -4.06 0.31
CA ILE A 184 -15.32 -5.33 0.49
C ILE A 184 -14.52 -5.27 1.78
N ARG A 185 -14.66 -6.29 2.63
CA ARG A 185 -13.90 -6.49 3.86
C ARG A 185 -12.84 -7.56 3.65
N TYR A 186 -11.63 -7.27 4.05
CA TYR A 186 -10.49 -8.19 4.05
C TYR A 186 -10.12 -8.55 5.48
N VAL A 187 -9.67 -9.78 5.70
CA VAL A 187 -9.12 -10.25 6.98
C VAL A 187 -7.91 -11.11 6.67
N GLY A 188 -6.78 -10.84 7.33
CA GLY A 188 -5.54 -11.60 7.15
C GLY A 188 -4.82 -11.85 8.46
N TRP A 189 -4.14 -12.98 8.58
CA TRP A 189 -3.42 -13.38 9.79
C TRP A 189 -2.24 -14.30 9.46
N ILE A 190 -1.37 -14.50 10.47
CA ILE A 190 -0.30 -15.51 10.39
C ILE A 190 -0.92 -16.88 10.64
N ASP A 191 -0.77 -17.80 9.66
CA ASP A 191 -1.15 -19.20 9.82
C ASP A 191 -0.13 -19.96 10.69
N ARG A 192 1.16 -19.87 10.32
CA ARG A 192 2.25 -20.50 11.04
C ARG A 192 3.61 -19.90 10.68
N ILE A 193 4.60 -20.18 11.53
CA ILE A 193 6.01 -19.79 11.34
C ILE A 193 6.89 -21.03 11.39
N GLU A 194 7.74 -21.22 10.39
CA GLU A 194 8.69 -22.32 10.27
C GLU A 194 10.11 -21.78 10.01
N GLY A 195 10.86 -21.54 11.06
CA GLY A 195 12.17 -20.90 10.98
C GLY A 195 12.06 -19.50 10.37
N ARG A 196 12.64 -19.31 9.18
CA ARG A 196 12.56 -18.04 8.45
C ARG A 196 11.31 -17.89 7.57
N LYS A 197 10.50 -18.93 7.47
CA LYS A 197 9.29 -18.93 6.64
C LYS A 197 8.10 -18.51 7.48
N ILE A 198 7.41 -17.46 7.05
CA ILE A 198 6.18 -16.96 7.66
C ILE A 198 5.06 -17.21 6.65
N PHE A 199 4.12 -18.06 7.02
CA PHE A 199 2.95 -18.37 6.21
C PHE A 199 1.78 -17.53 6.71
N THR A 200 1.13 -16.85 5.80
CA THR A 200 -0.02 -16.00 6.08
C THR A 200 -1.18 -16.40 5.20
N VAL A 201 -2.39 -16.15 5.68
CA VAL A 201 -3.62 -16.41 4.96
C VAL A 201 -4.55 -15.21 5.06
N ALA A 202 -5.35 -14.98 4.03
CA ALA A 202 -6.34 -13.91 4.03
C ALA A 202 -7.60 -14.30 3.28
N LYS A 203 -8.69 -13.60 3.59
CA LYS A 203 -9.99 -13.74 2.94
C LYS A 203 -10.59 -12.38 2.65
N ALA A 204 -11.32 -12.29 1.54
CA ALA A 204 -12.11 -11.13 1.17
C ALA A 204 -13.59 -11.49 1.14
N PHE A 205 -14.41 -10.60 1.70
CA PHE A 205 -15.83 -10.80 1.84
C PHE A 205 -16.59 -9.58 1.33
N ARG A 206 -17.72 -9.82 0.70
CA ARG A 206 -18.69 -8.77 0.45
C ARG A 206 -19.34 -8.36 1.78
N THR A 207 -19.24 -7.09 2.14
CA THR A 207 -19.61 -6.64 3.50
C THR A 207 -21.11 -6.75 3.78
N ASP A 208 -21.96 -6.51 2.76
CA ASP A 208 -23.42 -6.50 2.89
C ASP A 208 -24.05 -7.89 2.97
N THR A 209 -23.44 -8.89 2.31
CA THR A 209 -23.98 -10.27 2.28
C THR A 209 -23.16 -11.26 3.09
N GLY A 210 -21.90 -10.93 3.41
CA GLY A 210 -20.96 -11.86 4.04
C GLY A 210 -20.43 -12.94 3.08
N ASP A 211 -20.70 -12.83 1.78
CA ASP A 211 -20.22 -13.79 0.79
C ASP A 211 -18.69 -13.77 0.70
N LEU A 212 -18.07 -14.93 0.76
CA LEU A 212 -16.66 -15.12 0.47
C LEU A 212 -16.42 -14.90 -1.03
N LEU A 213 -15.55 -13.95 -1.35
CA LEU A 213 -15.19 -13.59 -2.73
C LEU A 213 -13.85 -14.20 -3.14
N ASP A 214 -12.81 -13.98 -2.32
CA ASP A 214 -11.44 -14.38 -2.64
C ASP A 214 -10.72 -14.89 -1.40
N GLU A 215 -9.72 -15.74 -1.60
CA GLU A 215 -8.81 -16.21 -0.56
C GLU A 215 -7.37 -16.12 -1.05
N ALA A 216 -6.45 -15.81 -0.14
CA ALA A 216 -5.03 -15.73 -0.46
C ALA A 216 -4.17 -16.46 0.57
N GLU A 217 -3.05 -17.01 0.09
CA GLU A 217 -1.98 -17.59 0.88
C GLU A 217 -0.67 -16.92 0.52
N GLY A 218 0.05 -16.40 1.51
CA GLY A 218 1.35 -15.77 1.37
C GLY A 218 2.45 -16.60 2.05
N LEU A 219 3.59 -16.71 1.39
CA LEU A 219 4.84 -17.14 1.99
C LEU A 219 5.81 -15.96 2.00
N PHE A 220 6.22 -15.55 3.17
CA PHE A 220 7.24 -14.53 3.39
C PHE A 220 8.52 -15.17 3.93
N ILE A 221 9.65 -14.65 3.51
CA ILE A 221 10.96 -15.07 4.04
C ILE A 221 11.51 -13.94 4.90
N SER A 222 11.62 -14.21 6.20
CA SER A 222 12.27 -13.29 7.13
C SER A 222 13.73 -13.07 6.72
N MET A 223 14.13 -11.82 6.66
CA MET A 223 15.47 -11.39 6.29
C MET A 223 16.03 -10.44 7.33
N SER A 224 17.35 -10.39 7.50
CA SER A 224 17.97 -9.31 8.25
C SER A 224 17.76 -8.00 7.49
N LEU A 225 17.60 -6.90 8.22
CA LEU A 225 17.44 -5.57 7.62
C LEU A 225 18.55 -5.22 6.63
N GLN A 226 19.80 -5.59 6.95
CA GLN A 226 20.95 -5.41 6.06
C GLN A 226 20.77 -6.11 4.69
N ASN A 227 20.07 -7.25 4.67
CA ASN A 227 19.79 -7.97 3.42
C ASN A 227 18.60 -7.41 2.65
N ILE A 228 17.66 -6.74 3.33
CA ILE A 228 16.52 -6.06 2.68
C ILE A 228 16.99 -4.77 2.00
N MET A 229 17.89 -4.04 2.65
CA MET A 229 18.36 -2.74 2.16
C MET A 229 19.41 -2.82 1.04
N GLY A 230 20.09 -3.96 0.88
CA GLY A 230 21.25 -4.04 0.00
C GLY A 230 22.38 -3.09 0.43
N PRO A 231 23.54 -3.12 -0.17
CA PRO A 231 24.53 -2.08 0.00
C PRO A 231 23.98 -0.79 -0.61
N ALA A 232 23.85 0.25 0.20
CA ALA A 232 23.30 1.57 -0.18
C ALA A 232 23.99 2.20 -1.42
N GLU A 233 25.16 1.70 -1.79
CA GLU A 233 25.95 2.15 -2.94
C GLU A 233 25.46 1.60 -4.31
N LEU A 234 24.63 0.57 -4.34
CA LEU A 234 24.28 -0.10 -5.61
C LEU A 234 23.10 0.50 -6.36
N VAL A 235 22.30 1.34 -5.73
CA VAL A 235 21.03 1.79 -6.34
C VAL A 235 21.16 3.10 -7.13
N TRP A 236 22.16 3.95 -6.88
CA TRP A 236 22.14 5.34 -7.40
C TRP A 236 23.41 5.90 -8.03
N SER A 237 24.50 5.14 -8.17
CA SER A 237 25.73 5.65 -8.82
C SER A 237 25.64 5.82 -10.34
N LYS A 238 24.54 5.50 -10.98
CA LYS A 238 24.38 5.56 -12.46
C LYS A 238 23.43 6.63 -12.99
N ALA A 239 22.74 7.38 -12.15
CA ALA A 239 21.76 8.39 -12.59
C ALA A 239 22.31 9.83 -12.65
N ASP A 240 23.48 10.12 -12.09
CA ASP A 240 24.07 11.46 -12.07
C ASP A 240 25.05 11.76 -13.21
N THR A 241 25.12 10.93 -14.23
CA THR A 241 25.96 11.16 -15.41
C THR A 241 25.20 10.97 -16.71
N ALA A 242 24.17 11.77 -16.94
CA ALA A 242 23.64 12.02 -18.29
C ALA A 242 22.98 13.40 -18.34
#